data_6864145db25e21a201dda1ce9ac55148
#
_entry.id   6864145db25e21a201dda1ce9ac55148
#
_cell.length_a   1.000
_cell.length_b   1.000
_cell.length_c   1.000
_cell.angle_alpha   90.00
_cell.angle_beta   90.00
_cell.angle_gamma   90.00
#
_symmetry.space_group_name_H-M   'P 1'
#
loop_
_entity.id
_entity.type
_entity.pdbx_description
1 polymer ?
#
loop_
_entity_poly.entity_id
_entity_poly.type
_entity_poly.pdbx_seq_one_letter_code
_entity_poly.pdbx_strand_id
1 'polypeptide(L)'
;MADMRPVYDMLTVVSARRSGHMPGHKGCSPFGAADLYALDTTELPNTDDLYAAEGGLREAMRLYAQAAGAAKTIFLHNGSTAGNHVMLQL
;
A
#
# COMPACT_ATOMS: atom_id res chain seq x y z
N MET A 1 -15.37 7.72 -10.53
CA MET A 1 -14.35 6.70 -10.26
C MET A 1 -12.94 7.29 -10.22
N ALA A 2 -12.75 8.47 -10.79
CA ALA A 2 -11.42 9.11 -10.85
C ALA A 2 -10.82 9.43 -9.48
N ASP A 3 -11.62 9.53 -8.43
CA ASP A 3 -11.19 10.00 -7.12
C ASP A 3 -10.94 8.89 -6.09
N MET A 4 -11.04 7.62 -6.50
CA MET A 4 -10.79 6.50 -5.59
C MET A 4 -9.30 6.26 -5.42
N ARG A 5 -8.80 6.43 -4.20
CA ARG A 5 -7.40 6.23 -3.83
C ARG A 5 -7.32 5.36 -2.58
N PRO A 6 -7.69 4.07 -2.68
CA PRO A 6 -7.94 3.27 -1.48
C PRO A 6 -6.74 3.18 -0.52
N VAL A 7 -5.53 3.06 -1.05
CA VAL A 7 -4.32 3.00 -0.20
C VAL A 7 -4.05 4.37 0.43
N TYR A 8 -4.08 5.43 -0.36
CA TYR A 8 -3.86 6.79 0.14
C TYR A 8 -4.89 7.16 1.21
N ASP A 9 -6.16 6.87 0.94
CA ASP A 9 -7.25 7.19 1.87
C ASP A 9 -7.11 6.41 3.18
N MET A 10 -6.76 5.13 3.10
CA MET A 10 -6.47 4.30 4.27
C MET A 10 -5.31 4.87 5.09
N LEU A 11 -4.20 5.21 4.45
CA LEU A 11 -3.02 5.75 5.13
C LEU A 11 -3.29 7.12 5.75
N THR A 12 -4.10 7.95 5.11
CA THR A 12 -4.48 9.26 5.65
C THR A 12 -5.25 9.13 6.96
N VAL A 13 -6.17 8.18 7.04
CA VAL A 13 -6.91 7.90 8.28
C VAL A 13 -5.96 7.44 9.39
N VAL A 14 -5.04 6.53 9.07
CA VAL A 14 -4.09 5.98 10.05
C VAL A 14 -3.08 7.03 10.50
N SER A 15 -2.63 7.91 9.60
CA SER A 15 -1.64 8.96 9.92
C SER A 15 -2.12 9.96 10.97
N ALA A 16 -3.43 10.07 11.18
CA ALA A 16 -3.99 10.93 12.21
C ALA A 16 -3.79 10.39 13.64
N ARG A 17 -3.34 9.14 13.77
CA ARG A 17 -3.16 8.48 15.07
C ARG A 17 -1.72 8.59 15.53
N ARG A 18 -1.53 8.54 16.85
CA ARG A 18 -0.18 8.45 17.41
C ARG A 18 0.46 7.13 17.05
N SER A 19 1.72 7.19 16.61
CA SER A 19 2.49 6.02 16.20
C SER A 19 3.39 5.54 17.32
N GLY A 20 3.15 4.33 17.81
CA GLY A 20 4.07 3.60 18.68
C GLY A 20 4.79 2.46 17.96
N HIS A 21 4.52 2.29 16.67
CA HIS A 21 5.04 1.22 15.82
C HIS A 21 6.12 1.74 14.85
N MET A 22 6.76 0.83 14.12
CA MET A 22 7.63 1.22 13.01
C MET A 22 6.83 1.97 11.93
N PRO A 23 7.42 2.80 11.12
CA PRO A 23 8.85 3.13 11.09
C PRO A 23 9.30 4.05 12.23
N GLY A 24 10.62 4.09 12.47
CA GLY A 24 11.22 4.81 13.59
C GLY A 24 11.04 6.32 13.58
N HIS A 25 10.78 6.94 12.43
CA HIS A 25 10.54 8.38 12.33
C HIS A 25 9.19 8.82 12.93
N LYS A 26 8.28 7.88 13.23
CA LYS A 26 6.97 8.14 13.88
C LYS A 26 6.12 9.18 13.15
N GLY A 27 6.17 9.20 11.82
CA GLY A 27 5.43 10.14 10.99
C GLY A 27 6.01 11.55 10.93
N CYS A 28 7.21 11.74 11.46
CA CYS A 28 7.86 13.06 11.51
C CYS A 28 9.03 13.12 10.56
N SER A 29 9.06 14.14 9.70
CA SER A 29 10.19 14.36 8.81
C SER A 29 11.28 15.19 9.46
N PRO A 30 12.54 14.71 9.48
CA PRO A 30 13.67 15.51 9.92
C PRO A 30 14.05 16.63 8.93
N PHE A 31 13.50 16.58 7.70
CA PHE A 31 13.85 17.50 6.61
C PHE A 31 12.69 18.40 6.17
N GLY A 32 11.60 18.44 6.91
CA GLY A 32 10.44 19.28 6.58
C GLY A 32 9.49 18.72 5.52
N ALA A 33 9.76 17.59 4.90
CA ALA A 33 8.87 16.92 3.95
C ALA A 33 7.86 16.03 4.70
N ALA A 34 6.99 16.65 5.49
CA ALA A 34 6.17 15.97 6.49
C ALA A 34 5.19 14.96 5.91
N ASP A 35 4.61 15.23 4.73
CA ASP A 35 3.48 14.46 4.23
C ASP A 35 3.83 13.00 3.92
N LEU A 36 4.98 12.75 3.30
CA LEU A 36 5.42 11.39 2.99
C LEU A 36 5.70 10.57 4.25
N TYR A 37 6.36 11.19 5.23
CA TYR A 37 6.68 10.51 6.48
C TYR A 37 5.42 10.19 7.28
N ALA A 38 4.40 11.05 7.22
CA ALA A 38 3.14 10.80 7.88
C ALA A 38 2.39 9.59 7.28
N LEU A 39 2.57 9.33 6.00
CA LEU A 39 1.93 8.22 5.30
C LEU A 39 2.73 6.91 5.34
N ASP A 40 3.99 6.98 5.78
CA ASP A 40 4.84 5.80 5.87
C ASP A 40 4.49 4.98 7.11
N THR A 41 4.20 3.72 6.92
CA THR A 41 3.73 2.83 8.00
C THR A 41 4.18 1.39 7.75
N THR A 42 4.02 0.56 8.76
CA THR A 42 4.19 -0.89 8.65
C THR A 42 2.83 -1.59 8.51
N GLU A 43 2.85 -2.90 8.39
CA GLU A 43 1.66 -3.74 8.34
C GLU A 43 0.99 -3.78 9.71
N LEU A 44 -0.18 -3.20 9.81
CA LEU A 44 -1.02 -3.17 11.00
C LEU A 44 -2.42 -3.63 10.61
N PRO A 45 -3.27 -4.00 11.58
CA PRO A 45 -4.64 -4.41 11.26
C PRO A 45 -5.43 -3.38 10.45
N ASN A 46 -5.07 -2.11 10.55
CA ASN A 46 -5.75 -1.01 9.85
C ASN A 46 -4.96 -0.42 8.68
N THR A 47 -3.82 -0.99 8.32
CA THR A 47 -3.01 -0.55 7.18
C THR A 47 -2.89 -1.60 6.07
N ASP A 48 -3.57 -2.73 6.25
CA ASP A 48 -3.54 -3.85 5.32
C ASP A 48 -2.17 -4.54 5.22
N ASP A 49 -2.12 -5.64 4.50
CA ASP A 49 -0.94 -6.49 4.31
C ASP A 49 -0.89 -6.91 2.84
N LEU A 50 0.24 -6.66 2.18
CA LEU A 50 0.37 -6.97 0.76
C LEU A 50 0.22 -8.47 0.45
N TYR A 51 0.67 -9.34 1.36
CA TYR A 51 0.57 -10.79 1.17
C TYR A 51 -0.80 -11.37 1.49
N ALA A 52 -1.60 -10.66 2.28
CA ALA A 52 -2.92 -11.08 2.70
C ALA A 52 -3.88 -9.89 2.65
N ALA A 53 -3.94 -9.24 1.50
CA ALA A 53 -4.69 -7.99 1.34
C ALA A 53 -6.19 -8.19 1.52
N GLU A 54 -6.78 -7.45 2.46
CA GLU A 54 -8.21 -7.48 2.78
C GLU A 54 -8.83 -6.08 2.79
N GLY A 55 -8.02 -5.04 2.80
CA GLY A 55 -8.44 -3.64 2.91
C GLY A 55 -8.08 -2.79 1.70
N GLY A 56 -7.38 -1.68 1.94
CA GLY A 56 -7.04 -0.71 0.91
C GLY A 56 -6.18 -1.27 -0.22
N LEU A 57 -5.24 -2.16 0.09
CA LEU A 57 -4.41 -2.81 -0.94
C LEU A 57 -5.25 -3.73 -1.82
N ARG A 58 -6.15 -4.50 -1.24
CA ARG A 58 -7.07 -5.35 -2.01
C ARG A 58 -7.93 -4.52 -2.95
N GLU A 59 -8.47 -3.42 -2.47
CA GLU A 59 -9.30 -2.54 -3.29
C GLU A 59 -8.48 -1.89 -4.42
N ALA A 60 -7.24 -1.48 -4.15
CA ALA A 60 -6.35 -0.94 -5.18
C ALA A 60 -6.04 -1.97 -6.27
N MET A 61 -5.78 -3.22 -5.89
CA MET A 61 -5.57 -4.32 -6.84
C MET A 61 -6.81 -4.56 -7.70
N ARG A 62 -8.00 -4.52 -7.08
CA ARG A 62 -9.26 -4.68 -7.79
C ARG A 62 -9.47 -3.57 -8.83
N LEU A 63 -9.24 -2.33 -8.45
CA LEU A 63 -9.36 -1.19 -9.35
C LEU A 63 -8.37 -1.26 -10.50
N TYR A 64 -7.16 -1.66 -10.23
CA TYR A 64 -6.14 -1.82 -11.28
C TYR A 64 -6.53 -2.94 -12.26
N ALA A 65 -7.01 -4.07 -11.75
CA ALA A 65 -7.48 -5.17 -12.60
C ALA A 65 -8.62 -4.69 -13.51
N GLN A 66 -9.56 -3.93 -12.97
CA GLN A 66 -10.66 -3.36 -13.74
C GLN A 66 -10.16 -2.42 -14.84
N ALA A 67 -9.24 -1.52 -14.52
CA ALA A 67 -8.67 -0.58 -15.47
C ALA A 67 -7.86 -1.28 -16.59
N ALA A 68 -7.15 -2.34 -16.25
CA ALA A 68 -6.33 -3.11 -17.19
C ALA A 68 -7.12 -4.16 -17.97
N GLY A 69 -8.38 -4.39 -17.63
CA GLY A 69 -9.19 -5.47 -18.24
C GLY A 69 -8.72 -6.85 -17.85
N ALA A 70 -8.07 -6.99 -16.69
CA ALA A 70 -7.56 -8.28 -16.19
C ALA A 70 -8.56 -8.91 -15.22
N ALA A 71 -8.54 -10.23 -15.13
CA ALA A 71 -9.37 -10.97 -14.17
C ALA A 71 -8.91 -10.71 -12.72
N LYS A 72 -7.59 -10.55 -12.53
CA LYS A 72 -6.98 -10.34 -11.22
C LYS A 72 -5.66 -9.59 -11.38
N THR A 73 -5.34 -8.76 -10.40
CA THR A 73 -4.05 -8.08 -10.29
C THR A 73 -3.47 -8.35 -8.91
N ILE A 74 -2.18 -8.61 -8.88
CA ILE A 74 -1.40 -8.75 -7.65
C ILE A 74 -0.24 -7.78 -7.72
N PHE A 75 -0.14 -6.89 -6.74
CA PHE A 75 1.01 -5.99 -6.63
C PHE A 75 2.22 -6.76 -6.09
N LEU A 76 3.36 -6.51 -6.69
CA LEU A 76 4.61 -7.16 -6.33
C LEU A 76 5.55 -6.16 -5.66
N HIS A 77 6.41 -6.68 -4.80
CA HIS A 77 7.61 -6.00 -4.34
C HIS A 77 8.84 -6.78 -4.86
N ASN A 78 10.04 -6.28 -4.64
CA ASN A 78 11.29 -6.85 -5.17
C ASN A 78 11.44 -6.75 -6.69
N GLY A 79 10.78 -5.78 -7.31
CA GLY A 79 10.97 -5.43 -8.72
C GLY A 79 10.34 -6.42 -9.71
N SER A 80 10.52 -6.12 -10.99
CA SER A 80 9.96 -6.94 -12.08
C SER A 80 10.61 -8.32 -12.20
N THR A 81 11.81 -8.50 -11.68
CA THR A 81 12.48 -9.81 -11.63
C THR A 81 11.63 -10.82 -10.83
N ALA A 82 11.08 -10.39 -9.70
CA ALA A 82 10.16 -11.23 -8.91
C ALA A 82 8.93 -11.62 -9.73
N GLY A 83 8.38 -10.69 -10.50
CA GLY A 83 7.25 -10.95 -11.40
C GLY A 83 7.59 -11.99 -12.48
N ASN A 84 8.77 -11.89 -13.06
CA ASN A 84 9.24 -12.87 -14.05
C ASN A 84 9.35 -14.27 -13.44
N HIS A 85 9.88 -14.37 -12.22
CA HIS A 85 9.98 -15.68 -11.53
C HIS A 85 8.59 -16.26 -11.25
N VAL A 86 7.64 -15.44 -10.84
CA VAL A 86 6.26 -15.89 -10.62
C VAL A 86 5.64 -16.42 -11.91
N MET A 87 5.80 -15.69 -13.02
CA MET A 87 5.25 -16.12 -14.32
C MET A 87 5.82 -17.46 -14.77
N LEU A 88 7.10 -17.72 -14.51
CA LEU A 88 7.73 -18.99 -14.88
C LEU A 88 7.25 -20.18 -14.04
N GLN A 89 6.67 -19.90 -12.87
CA GLN A 89 6.15 -20.95 -11.98
C GLN A 89 4.66 -21.25 -12.17
N LEU A 90 3.99 -20.45 -12.97
CA LEU A 90 2.60 -20.65 -13.30
C LEU A 90 2.47 -21.65 -14.45
#